data_166d4e379b7a99d538e665340e014c49
#
_entry.id   166d4e379b7a99d538e665340e014c49
#
_cell.length_a   1.000
_cell.length_b   1.000
_cell.length_c   1.000
_cell.angle_alpha   90.00
_cell.angle_beta   90.00
_cell.angle_gamma   90.00
#
_symmetry.space_group_name_H-M   'P 1'
#
loop_
_entity.id
_entity.type
_entity.pdbx_description
1 polymer ?
#
loop_
_entity_poly.entity_id
_entity_poly.type
_entity_poly.pdbx_seq_one_letter_code
_entity_poly.pdbx_strand_id
1 'polypeptide(L)'
;NYFEIAHSLNRQFANGGIYRNICTYNFVDNHDVNRVASMLKDKNHLNNVYTMMYTMPGVPSIYYGSEFGIEGMRTAYSDYELRPCLDLDSIPNPNYELLEHIKKLGVVRLALEALKYGDFENINIQNEKLVYRRKTDNQTVFVAFNLTDRVERIGFDTGCNAKLTDVLNGNEVID
;
A
#
# COMPACT_ATOMS: atom_id res chain seq x y z
N ASN A 1 9.98 7.62 -7.15
CA ASN A 1 10.20 6.52 -8.09
C ASN A 1 10.15 5.18 -7.35
N TYR A 2 9.85 4.09 -8.05
CA TYR A 2 9.75 2.77 -7.43
C TYR A 2 11.09 2.05 -7.23
N PHE A 3 12.19 2.49 -7.82
CA PHE A 3 13.49 1.85 -7.62
C PHE A 3 13.93 1.89 -6.15
N GLU A 4 13.81 3.05 -5.48
CA GLU A 4 14.19 3.19 -4.06
C GLU A 4 13.24 2.40 -3.14
N ILE A 5 11.94 2.45 -3.42
CA ILE A 5 10.94 1.69 -2.65
C ILE A 5 11.17 0.19 -2.80
N ALA A 6 11.35 -0.30 -4.03
CA ALA A 6 11.62 -1.70 -4.31
C ALA A 6 12.93 -2.18 -3.65
N HIS A 7 13.99 -1.35 -3.70
CA HIS A 7 15.25 -1.65 -3.02
C HIS A 7 15.04 -1.78 -1.50
N SER A 8 14.31 -0.82 -0.91
CA SER A 8 14.01 -0.83 0.52
C SER A 8 13.19 -2.06 0.94
N LEU A 9 12.12 -2.38 0.19
CA LEU A 9 11.29 -3.55 0.45
C LEU A 9 12.09 -4.86 0.30
N ASN A 10 12.94 -4.95 -0.73
CA ASN A 10 13.80 -6.11 -0.94
C ASN A 10 14.76 -6.32 0.23
N ARG A 11 15.45 -5.27 0.66
CA ARG A 11 16.36 -5.32 1.81
C ARG A 11 15.65 -5.72 3.11
N GLN A 12 14.39 -5.36 3.26
CA GLN A 12 13.63 -5.64 4.48
C GLN A 12 13.00 -7.04 4.46
N PHE A 13 12.38 -7.45 3.36
CA PHE A 13 11.43 -8.56 3.35
C PHE A 13 11.73 -9.70 2.38
N ALA A 14 12.62 -9.52 1.39
CA ALA A 14 12.97 -10.59 0.47
C ALA A 14 13.78 -11.69 1.15
N ASN A 15 14.16 -12.71 0.39
CA ASN A 15 15.00 -13.78 0.90
C ASN A 15 16.32 -13.22 1.45
N GLY A 16 16.61 -13.48 2.72
CA GLY A 16 17.74 -12.87 3.44
C GLY A 16 17.46 -11.44 3.96
N GLY A 17 16.26 -10.92 3.80
CA GLY A 17 15.88 -9.60 4.32
C GLY A 17 15.89 -9.52 5.84
N ILE A 18 16.21 -8.33 6.36
CA ILE A 18 16.42 -8.10 7.81
C ILE A 18 15.17 -8.33 8.66
N TYR A 19 13.97 -8.20 8.06
CA TYR A 19 12.68 -8.38 8.73
C TYR A 19 11.88 -9.57 8.20
N ARG A 20 12.49 -10.47 7.38
CA ARG A 20 11.77 -11.58 6.76
C ARG A 20 10.98 -12.43 7.75
N ASN A 21 11.53 -12.66 8.94
CA ASN A 21 10.93 -13.50 9.97
C ASN A 21 10.32 -12.69 11.12
N ILE A 22 10.10 -11.39 10.91
CA ILE A 22 9.57 -10.48 11.91
C ILE A 22 8.24 -9.93 11.40
N CYS A 23 7.20 -10.03 12.22
CA CYS A 23 5.93 -9.36 11.95
C CYS A 23 6.06 -7.89 12.33
N THR A 24 6.29 -7.05 11.32
CA THR A 24 6.42 -5.60 11.50
C THR A 24 5.06 -4.95 11.69
N TYR A 25 5.00 -3.86 12.44
CA TYR A 25 3.85 -2.97 12.54
C TYR A 25 4.08 -1.80 11.56
N ASN A 26 3.27 -1.74 10.52
CA ASN A 26 3.46 -0.81 9.41
C ASN A 26 2.45 0.33 9.46
N PHE A 27 2.94 1.55 9.33
CA PHE A 27 2.11 2.75 9.21
C PHE A 27 2.78 3.74 8.25
N VAL A 28 2.02 4.66 7.71
CA VAL A 28 2.50 5.72 6.80
C VAL A 28 2.56 7.08 7.48
N ASP A 29 1.77 7.24 8.53
CA ASP A 29 1.79 8.40 9.42
C ASP A 29 1.32 8.02 10.83
N ASN A 30 1.57 8.90 11.80
CA ASN A 30 1.14 8.77 13.17
C ASN A 30 1.11 10.14 13.86
N HIS A 31 0.98 10.16 15.19
CA HIS A 31 0.94 11.37 16.00
C HIS A 31 2.27 12.16 16.10
N ASP A 32 3.38 11.62 15.60
CA ASP A 32 4.72 12.22 15.70
C ASP A 32 5.29 12.65 14.34
N VAL A 33 4.70 12.21 13.23
CA VAL A 33 5.15 12.54 11.89
C VAL A 33 4.03 13.21 11.09
N ASN A 34 4.40 13.96 10.06
CA ASN A 34 3.46 14.64 9.19
C ASN A 34 2.46 13.66 8.57
N ARG A 35 1.21 14.09 8.42
CA ARG A 35 0.19 13.31 7.73
C ARG A 35 0.63 12.97 6.31
N VAL A 36 0.47 11.73 5.90
CA VAL A 36 0.91 11.27 4.57
C VAL A 36 0.28 12.08 3.44
N ALA A 37 -0.97 12.49 3.60
CA ALA A 37 -1.65 13.36 2.65
C ALA A 37 -0.94 14.71 2.45
N SER A 38 -0.31 15.27 3.49
CA SER A 38 0.48 16.51 3.39
C SER A 38 1.84 16.31 2.71
N MET A 39 2.35 15.09 2.69
CA MET A 39 3.68 14.77 2.15
C MET A 39 3.67 14.44 0.66
N LEU A 40 2.53 14.03 0.13
CA LEU A 40 2.40 13.68 -1.29
C LEU A 40 2.17 14.93 -2.15
N LYS A 41 2.94 15.02 -3.23
CA LYS A 41 2.76 16.07 -4.25
C LYS A 41 1.43 15.88 -5.01
N ASP A 42 1.10 14.63 -5.30
CA ASP A 42 -0.16 14.23 -5.92
C ASP A 42 -0.96 13.35 -4.95
N LYS A 43 -2.14 13.82 -4.56
CA LYS A 43 -3.03 13.12 -3.62
C LYS A 43 -3.61 11.82 -4.21
N ASN A 44 -3.67 11.70 -5.53
CA ASN A 44 -4.11 10.47 -6.19
C ASN A 44 -3.22 9.27 -5.83
N HIS A 45 -1.97 9.51 -5.47
CA HIS A 45 -1.05 8.47 -5.01
C HIS A 45 -1.35 7.91 -3.61
N LEU A 46 -2.30 8.49 -2.85
CA LEU A 46 -2.75 7.92 -1.57
C LEU A 46 -3.23 6.48 -1.74
N ASN A 47 -3.96 6.18 -2.82
CA ASN A 47 -4.41 4.82 -3.11
C ASN A 47 -3.23 3.86 -3.26
N ASN A 48 -2.16 4.26 -3.96
CA ASN A 48 -0.95 3.45 -4.11
C ASN A 48 -0.23 3.23 -2.77
N VAL A 49 -0.15 4.27 -1.93
CA VAL A 49 0.48 4.19 -0.60
C VAL A 49 -0.25 3.19 0.29
N TYR A 50 -1.58 3.28 0.39
CA TYR A 50 -2.36 2.35 1.21
C TYR A 50 -2.41 0.95 0.61
N THR A 51 -2.48 0.81 -0.72
CA THR A 51 -2.35 -0.50 -1.37
C THR A 51 -1.04 -1.18 -0.99
N MET A 52 0.08 -0.45 -1.04
CA MET A 52 1.38 -0.98 -0.63
C MET A 52 1.38 -1.37 0.85
N MET A 53 0.90 -0.51 1.74
CA MET A 53 0.85 -0.78 3.18
C MET A 53 0.03 -2.02 3.52
N TYR A 54 -1.09 -2.25 2.82
CA TYR A 54 -1.96 -3.41 3.04
C TYR A 54 -1.46 -4.70 2.41
N THR A 55 -0.56 -4.63 1.43
CA THR A 55 -0.13 -5.80 0.66
C THR A 55 1.31 -6.23 0.94
N MET A 56 2.16 -5.33 1.48
CA MET A 56 3.51 -5.69 1.94
C MET A 56 3.47 -6.57 3.20
N PRO A 57 4.58 -7.26 3.56
CA PRO A 57 4.68 -8.01 4.83
C PRO A 57 4.47 -7.12 6.05
N GLY A 58 3.94 -7.69 7.14
CA GLY A 58 3.67 -7.00 8.40
C GLY A 58 2.18 -6.71 8.61
N VAL A 59 1.84 -5.99 9.66
CA VAL A 59 0.47 -5.60 10.02
C VAL A 59 0.24 -4.14 9.66
N PRO A 60 -0.70 -3.83 8.74
CA PRO A 60 -1.02 -2.45 8.39
C PRO A 60 -1.77 -1.77 9.54
N SER A 61 -1.44 -0.52 9.80
CA SER A 61 -2.11 0.33 10.77
C SER A 61 -2.42 1.69 10.17
N ILE A 62 -3.64 2.16 10.41
CA ILE A 62 -4.08 3.50 10.00
C ILE A 62 -4.18 4.37 11.23
N TYR A 63 -3.56 5.53 11.14
CA TYR A 63 -3.75 6.57 12.14
C TYR A 63 -5.08 7.30 11.86
N TYR A 64 -5.86 7.57 12.90
CA TYR A 64 -7.22 8.11 12.77
C TYR A 64 -7.26 9.38 11.91
N GLY A 65 -8.24 9.47 11.04
CA GLY A 65 -8.42 10.57 10.08
C GLY A 65 -7.63 10.42 8.79
N SER A 66 -6.55 9.63 8.76
CA SER A 66 -5.76 9.40 7.54
C SER A 66 -6.53 8.62 6.49
N GLU A 67 -7.52 7.81 6.89
CA GLU A 67 -8.47 7.15 6.00
C GLU A 67 -9.38 8.11 5.22
N PHE A 68 -9.53 9.33 5.72
CA PHE A 68 -10.25 10.41 5.03
C PHE A 68 -9.32 11.35 4.27
N GLY A 69 -8.01 11.07 4.28
CA GLY A 69 -7.01 11.91 3.61
C GLY A 69 -6.79 13.26 4.27
N ILE A 70 -7.03 13.38 5.59
CA ILE A 70 -6.78 14.64 6.30
C ILE A 70 -5.30 15.03 6.25
N GLU A 71 -5.07 16.31 6.13
CA GLU A 71 -3.73 16.91 6.12
C GLU A 71 -3.33 17.38 7.52
N GLY A 72 -2.05 17.54 7.73
CA GLY A 72 -1.46 18.09 8.95
C GLY A 72 0.06 18.04 8.90
N MET A 73 0.67 19.14 9.31
CA MET A 73 2.13 19.31 9.33
C MET A 73 2.58 19.69 10.73
N ARG A 74 3.65 19.06 11.19
CA ARG A 74 4.33 19.48 12.42
C ARG A 74 5.07 20.78 12.16
N THR A 75 4.92 21.73 13.08
CA THR A 75 5.70 22.96 13.10
C THR A 75 6.80 22.89 14.17
N ALA A 76 7.68 23.89 14.21
CA ALA A 76 8.70 24.00 15.25
C ALA A 76 8.10 24.20 16.66
N TYR A 77 6.84 24.63 16.74
CA TYR A 77 6.21 25.04 18.00
C TYR A 77 4.98 24.22 18.36
N SER A 78 4.46 23.42 17.45
CA SER A 78 3.20 22.68 17.65
C SER A 78 3.09 21.45 16.76
N ASP A 79 2.51 20.40 17.32
CA ASP A 79 2.07 19.19 16.63
C ASP A 79 0.53 19.07 16.58
N TYR A 80 -0.18 20.15 16.88
CA TYR A 80 -1.65 20.18 16.99
C TYR A 80 -2.34 19.66 15.73
N GLU A 81 -1.84 20.02 14.54
CA GLU A 81 -2.40 19.56 13.26
C GLU A 81 -2.30 18.04 13.06
N LEU A 82 -1.35 17.39 13.76
CA LEU A 82 -1.20 15.93 13.70
C LEU A 82 -2.24 15.21 14.58
N ARG A 83 -2.80 15.90 15.57
CA ARG A 83 -3.68 15.34 16.61
C ARG A 83 -5.01 16.09 16.74
N PRO A 84 -5.71 16.38 15.63
CA PRO A 84 -6.97 17.11 15.70
C PRO A 84 -8.02 16.31 16.48
N CYS A 85 -8.86 17.00 17.24
CA CYS A 85 -10.11 16.42 17.71
C CYS A 85 -11.07 16.35 16.51
N LEU A 86 -11.34 15.15 16.04
CA LEU A 86 -12.22 14.95 14.87
C LEU A 86 -13.65 14.69 15.32
N ASP A 87 -14.56 15.44 14.72
CA ASP A 87 -15.97 15.10 14.68
C ASP A 87 -16.22 14.38 13.33
N LEU A 88 -16.57 13.09 13.40
CA LEU A 88 -16.74 12.25 12.21
C LEU A 88 -17.89 12.70 11.30
N ASP A 89 -18.87 13.42 11.85
CA ASP A 89 -20.01 13.97 11.11
C ASP A 89 -19.66 15.28 10.37
N SER A 90 -18.50 15.87 10.69
CA SER A 90 -18.11 17.19 10.16
C SER A 90 -16.64 17.28 9.73
N ILE A 91 -16.06 16.17 9.26
CA ILE A 91 -14.68 16.15 8.73
C ILE A 91 -14.61 17.10 7.51
N PRO A 92 -13.69 18.09 7.49
CA PRO A 92 -13.55 18.97 6.35
C PRO A 92 -13.03 18.22 5.12
N ASN A 93 -13.74 18.30 3.98
CA ASN A 93 -13.36 17.72 2.70
C ASN A 93 -12.91 16.25 2.76
N PRO A 94 -13.73 15.33 3.32
CA PRO A 94 -13.33 13.95 3.50
C PRO A 94 -13.19 13.25 2.15
N ASN A 95 -12.11 12.50 1.97
CA ASN A 95 -11.90 11.66 0.80
C ASN A 95 -12.59 10.30 1.00
N TYR A 96 -13.88 10.23 0.67
CA TYR A 96 -14.64 8.98 0.79
C TYR A 96 -14.21 7.92 -0.22
N GLU A 97 -13.64 8.29 -1.37
CA GLU A 97 -13.09 7.32 -2.34
C GLU A 97 -11.89 6.59 -1.74
N LEU A 98 -11.01 7.31 -1.04
CA LEU A 98 -9.90 6.71 -0.31
C LEU A 98 -10.41 5.78 0.80
N LEU A 99 -11.40 6.20 1.58
CA LEU A 99 -12.00 5.36 2.62
C LEU A 99 -12.53 4.05 2.06
N GLU A 100 -13.28 4.10 0.95
CA GLU A 100 -13.81 2.89 0.31
C GLU A 100 -12.70 2.00 -0.27
N HIS A 101 -11.66 2.61 -0.82
CA HIS A 101 -10.47 1.88 -1.28
C HIS A 101 -9.79 1.12 -0.12
N ILE A 102 -9.58 1.78 1.02
CA ILE A 102 -9.00 1.18 2.24
C ILE A 102 -9.88 0.04 2.77
N LYS A 103 -11.19 0.20 2.78
CA LYS A 103 -12.12 -0.88 3.17
C LYS A 103 -11.97 -2.11 2.27
N LYS A 104 -11.91 -1.91 0.95
CA LYS A 104 -11.66 -3.00 -0.02
C LYS A 104 -10.33 -3.69 0.25
N LEU A 105 -9.25 -2.93 0.48
CA LEU A 105 -7.94 -3.48 0.83
C LEU A 105 -7.99 -4.33 2.10
N GLY A 106 -8.74 -3.91 3.11
CA GLY A 106 -8.96 -4.68 4.33
C GLY A 106 -9.63 -6.03 4.04
N VAL A 107 -10.70 -6.04 3.24
CA VAL A 107 -11.39 -7.27 2.82
C VAL A 107 -10.46 -8.18 2.02
N VAL A 108 -9.75 -7.64 1.02
CA VAL A 108 -8.79 -8.39 0.19
C VAL A 108 -7.70 -9.01 1.06
N ARG A 109 -7.11 -8.25 1.99
CA ARG A 109 -6.07 -8.78 2.88
C ARG A 109 -6.58 -9.88 3.80
N LEU A 110 -7.78 -9.76 4.34
CA LEU A 110 -8.37 -10.79 5.19
C LEU A 110 -8.64 -12.08 4.42
N ALA A 111 -9.09 -11.97 3.17
CA ALA A 111 -9.40 -13.11 2.31
C ALA A 111 -8.16 -13.84 1.77
N LEU A 112 -7.05 -13.12 1.55
CA LEU A 112 -5.86 -13.66 0.91
C LEU A 112 -4.76 -14.00 1.92
N GLU A 113 -4.50 -15.29 2.10
CA GLU A 113 -3.48 -15.82 3.01
C GLU A 113 -2.08 -15.30 2.64
N ALA A 114 -1.76 -15.25 1.35
CA ALA A 114 -0.46 -14.81 0.87
C ALA A 114 -0.13 -13.37 1.28
N LEU A 115 -1.10 -12.49 1.41
CA LEU A 115 -0.87 -11.11 1.88
C LEU A 115 -0.54 -11.04 3.37
N LYS A 116 -0.98 -12.02 4.17
CA LYS A 116 -0.71 -12.11 5.61
C LYS A 116 0.62 -12.81 5.90
N TYR A 117 0.86 -13.94 5.28
CA TYR A 117 1.93 -14.86 5.67
C TYR A 117 2.92 -15.19 4.54
N GLY A 118 2.65 -14.78 3.30
CA GLY A 118 3.45 -15.13 2.14
C GLY A 118 4.83 -14.47 2.14
N ASP A 119 5.79 -15.13 1.51
CA ASP A 119 7.10 -14.57 1.18
C ASP A 119 6.94 -13.36 0.24
N PHE A 120 7.94 -12.48 0.25
CA PHE A 120 7.97 -11.27 -0.58
C PHE A 120 9.06 -11.37 -1.64
N GLU A 121 8.74 -10.98 -2.88
CA GLU A 121 9.69 -10.87 -3.97
C GLU A 121 9.31 -9.76 -4.96
N ASN A 122 10.26 -8.91 -5.32
CA ASN A 122 10.08 -7.99 -6.43
C ASN A 122 10.16 -8.75 -7.77
N ILE A 123 9.18 -8.53 -8.66
CA ILE A 123 9.08 -9.22 -9.95
C ILE A 123 9.46 -8.30 -11.12
N ASN A 124 8.91 -7.08 -11.14
CA ASN A 124 9.22 -6.09 -12.18
C ASN A 124 9.36 -4.71 -11.53
N ILE A 125 10.49 -4.05 -11.78
CA ILE A 125 10.80 -2.73 -11.20
C ILE A 125 11.13 -1.77 -12.33
N GLN A 126 10.34 -0.71 -12.42
CA GLN A 126 10.57 0.41 -13.34
C GLN A 126 10.44 1.73 -12.57
N ASN A 127 10.78 2.85 -13.19
CA ASN A 127 10.69 4.16 -12.52
C ASN A 127 9.28 4.44 -11.96
N GLU A 128 8.25 4.20 -12.77
CA GLU A 128 6.85 4.52 -12.44
C GLU A 128 5.95 3.30 -12.32
N LYS A 129 6.51 2.09 -12.45
CA LYS A 129 5.77 0.82 -12.34
C LYS A 129 6.51 -0.16 -11.44
N LEU A 130 5.75 -0.88 -10.64
CA LEU A 130 6.29 -1.91 -9.74
C LEU A 130 5.33 -3.09 -9.72
N VAL A 131 5.89 -4.29 -9.83
CA VAL A 131 5.17 -5.53 -9.50
C VAL A 131 5.98 -6.29 -8.48
N TYR A 132 5.34 -6.70 -7.40
CA TYR A 132 5.89 -7.66 -6.47
C TYR A 132 4.92 -8.83 -6.23
N ARG A 133 5.46 -9.91 -5.75
CA ARG A 133 4.74 -11.14 -5.44
C ARG A 133 4.71 -11.38 -3.94
N ARG A 134 3.56 -11.83 -3.45
CA ARG A 134 3.38 -12.48 -2.16
C ARG A 134 3.00 -13.92 -2.40
N LYS A 135 3.68 -14.88 -1.75
CA LYS A 135 3.48 -16.30 -2.03
C LYS A 135 3.52 -17.14 -0.76
N THR A 136 2.52 -18.01 -0.58
CA THR A 136 2.53 -19.19 0.30
C THR A 136 2.60 -20.44 -0.56
N ASP A 137 2.63 -21.62 0.06
CA ASP A 137 2.56 -22.89 -0.67
C ASP A 137 1.28 -23.06 -1.49
N ASN A 138 0.17 -22.42 -1.04
CA ASN A 138 -1.16 -22.62 -1.61
C ASN A 138 -1.68 -21.43 -2.42
N GLN A 139 -1.04 -20.26 -2.31
CA GLN A 139 -1.57 -19.04 -2.92
C GLN A 139 -0.44 -18.12 -3.39
N THR A 140 -0.63 -17.55 -4.59
CA THR A 140 0.23 -16.50 -5.12
C THR A 140 -0.60 -15.26 -5.42
N VAL A 141 -0.12 -14.10 -4.99
CA VAL A 141 -0.71 -12.80 -5.25
C VAL A 141 0.35 -11.89 -5.87
N PHE A 142 0.04 -11.32 -7.01
CA PHE A 142 0.83 -10.26 -7.63
C PHE A 142 0.20 -8.91 -7.32
N VAL A 143 1.01 -7.95 -6.94
CA VAL A 143 0.57 -6.58 -6.65
C VAL A 143 1.26 -5.65 -7.62
N ALA A 144 0.48 -4.99 -8.48
CA ALA A 144 0.98 -4.12 -9.52
C ALA A 144 0.62 -2.66 -9.25
N PHE A 145 1.59 -1.78 -9.48
CA PHE A 145 1.47 -0.33 -9.28
C PHE A 145 1.82 0.42 -10.55
N ASN A 146 1.06 1.46 -10.80
CA ASN A 146 1.32 2.47 -11.82
C ASN A 146 1.28 3.86 -11.17
N LEU A 147 2.33 4.68 -11.35
CA LEU A 147 2.39 6.07 -10.88
C LEU A 147 2.02 7.07 -11.98
N THR A 148 1.80 6.62 -13.20
CA THR A 148 1.44 7.53 -14.29
C THR A 148 -0.07 7.79 -14.31
N ASP A 149 -0.47 8.91 -14.89
CA ASP A 149 -1.88 9.27 -15.12
C ASP A 149 -2.49 8.55 -16.34
N ARG A 150 -1.76 7.58 -16.91
CA ARG A 150 -2.16 6.84 -18.12
C ARG A 150 -2.34 5.37 -17.82
N VAL A 151 -3.18 4.73 -18.64
CA VAL A 151 -3.23 3.28 -18.68
C VAL A 151 -1.92 2.75 -19.26
N GLU A 152 -1.21 1.96 -18.49
CA GLU A 152 0.08 1.40 -18.85
C GLU A 152 0.03 -0.14 -18.87
N ARG A 153 0.77 -0.74 -19.81
CA ARG A 153 1.00 -2.19 -19.81
C ARG A 153 2.17 -2.53 -18.88
N ILE A 154 1.98 -3.51 -18.03
CA ILE A 154 3.02 -4.04 -17.15
C ILE A 154 3.12 -5.54 -17.44
N GLY A 155 4.19 -5.95 -18.15
CA GLY A 155 4.48 -7.37 -18.39
C GLY A 155 5.31 -7.94 -17.25
N PHE A 156 4.98 -9.15 -16.80
CA PHE A 156 5.76 -9.93 -15.83
C PHE A 156 5.52 -11.42 -16.02
N ASP A 157 6.48 -12.24 -15.57
CA ASP A 157 6.36 -13.69 -15.60
C ASP A 157 5.64 -14.18 -14.34
N THR A 158 4.55 -14.92 -14.52
CA THR A 158 3.82 -15.57 -13.41
C THR A 158 4.51 -16.86 -12.94
N GLY A 159 5.42 -17.41 -13.73
CA GLY A 159 6.10 -18.68 -13.49
C GLY A 159 5.24 -19.90 -13.82
N CYS A 160 4.03 -19.72 -14.36
CA CYS A 160 3.13 -20.80 -14.79
C CYS A 160 2.05 -20.27 -15.73
N ASN A 161 1.44 -21.17 -16.51
CA ASN A 161 0.20 -20.85 -17.25
C ASN A 161 -0.95 -20.71 -16.23
N ALA A 162 -1.32 -19.50 -15.91
CA ALA A 162 -2.37 -19.23 -14.95
C ALA A 162 -3.29 -18.09 -15.43
N LYS A 163 -4.56 -18.24 -15.14
CA LYS A 163 -5.52 -17.13 -15.22
C LYS A 163 -5.41 -16.31 -13.95
N LEU A 164 -5.17 -15.02 -14.11
CA LEU A 164 -5.16 -14.06 -12.99
C LEU A 164 -6.52 -13.39 -12.87
N THR A 165 -6.94 -13.13 -11.66
CA THR A 165 -8.15 -12.34 -11.36
C THR A 165 -7.75 -11.09 -10.58
N ASP A 166 -8.14 -9.92 -11.06
CA ASP A 166 -8.02 -8.68 -10.31
C ASP A 166 -9.04 -8.67 -9.17
N VAL A 167 -8.58 -9.01 -7.96
CA VAL A 167 -9.45 -9.10 -6.78
C VAL A 167 -9.80 -7.75 -6.18
N LEU A 168 -9.10 -6.69 -6.58
CA LEU A 168 -9.37 -5.34 -6.08
C LEU A 168 -10.45 -4.64 -6.92
N ASN A 169 -10.45 -4.86 -8.25
CA ASN A 169 -11.36 -4.19 -9.17
C ASN A 169 -12.33 -5.15 -9.87
N GLY A 170 -12.20 -6.47 -9.66
CA GLY A 170 -13.08 -7.49 -10.20
C GLY A 170 -12.90 -7.80 -11.69
N ASN A 171 -11.78 -7.39 -12.26
CA ASN A 171 -11.46 -7.65 -13.66
C ASN A 171 -10.65 -8.94 -13.81
N GLU A 172 -10.97 -9.75 -14.82
CA GLU A 172 -10.13 -10.88 -15.19
C GLU A 172 -8.98 -10.39 -16.07
N VAL A 173 -7.79 -10.89 -15.80
CA VAL A 173 -6.60 -10.68 -16.62
C VAL A 173 -6.23 -11.99 -17.26
N ILE A 174 -5.98 -11.98 -18.56
CA ILE A 174 -5.56 -13.16 -19.33
C ILE A 174 -4.08 -12.94 -19.71
N ASP A 175 -3.24 -13.91 -19.39
CA ASP A 175 -1.83 -13.95 -19.83
C ASP A 175 -1.71 -14.35 -21.30
#